data_76ae6ccdd5c1c4bcd102ac5a69cd3b6a
#
_entry.id   76ae6ccdd5c1c4bcd102ac5a69cd3b6a
#
_cell.length_a   1.000
_cell.length_b   1.000
_cell.length_c   1.000
_cell.angle_alpha   90.00
_cell.angle_beta   90.00
_cell.angle_gamma   90.00
#
_symmetry.space_group_name_H-M   'P 1'
#
loop_
_entity.id
_entity.type
_entity.pdbx_description
1 polymer ?
#
loop_
_entity_poly.entity_id
_entity_poly.type
_entity_poly.pdbx_seq_one_letter_code
_entity_poly.pdbx_strand_id
1 'polypeptide(L)'
;IGALCNSLPDWYENKIRDENARDEMTMQYIDRLSDDAISGKDIRVFGLKKWIIGKYGIAIKNTRRRNAKKNSIAFAGKSLETILTAGRDLICYLYLISQLKNGMSLTMFVFYLGIIGGFSAWFAQVSDSFAKMKYCSVHITDFRNFLNLGEDAGEKKIPKNQFKTVEVVFDHVTFCYKGAEKPVLNDISFSLKSG
;
A
#
# COMPACT_ATOMS: atom_id res chain seq x y z
N ILE A 1 18.64 12.89 6.72
CA ILE A 1 17.89 13.60 5.66
C ILE A 1 17.38 12.59 4.62
N GLY A 2 18.21 11.69 4.09
CA GLY A 2 17.78 10.65 3.12
C GLY A 2 16.63 9.77 3.64
N ALA A 3 16.67 9.34 4.91
CA ALA A 3 15.60 8.57 5.52
C ALA A 3 14.26 9.34 5.60
N LEU A 4 14.30 10.65 5.83
CA LEU A 4 13.12 11.51 5.85
C LEU A 4 12.56 11.71 4.43
N CYS A 5 13.41 11.92 3.42
CA CYS A 5 12.98 12.07 2.03
C CYS A 5 12.32 10.78 1.49
N ASN A 6 12.81 9.61 1.90
CA ASN A 6 12.24 8.32 1.51
C ASN A 6 10.94 7.98 2.28
N SER A 7 10.72 8.55 3.47
CA SER A 7 9.50 8.29 4.25
C SER A 7 8.25 9.02 3.75
N LEU A 8 8.41 10.12 3.01
CA LEU A 8 7.28 10.90 2.49
C LEU A 8 6.46 10.18 1.41
N PRO A 9 7.08 9.52 0.41
CA PRO A 9 6.35 8.70 -0.56
C PRO A 9 5.61 7.54 0.09
N ASP A 10 6.21 6.89 1.10
CA ASP A 10 5.61 5.77 1.83
C ASP A 10 4.38 6.21 2.63
N TRP A 11 4.48 7.36 3.30
CA TRP A 11 3.34 7.93 4.01
C TRP A 11 2.17 8.24 3.06
N TYR A 12 2.46 8.82 1.89
CA TYR A 12 1.44 9.10 0.89
C TYR A 12 0.85 7.81 0.31
N GLU A 13 1.67 6.80 0.05
CA GLU A 13 1.23 5.47 -0.41
C GLU A 13 0.27 4.81 0.57
N ASN A 14 0.60 4.81 1.86
CA ASN A 14 -0.28 4.28 2.90
C ASN A 14 -1.63 5.02 2.94
N LYS A 15 -1.62 6.33 2.73
CA LYS A 15 -2.84 7.14 2.70
C LYS A 15 -3.78 6.80 1.55
N ILE A 16 -3.23 6.46 0.37
CA ILE A 16 -4.01 6.17 -0.84
C ILE A 16 -4.21 4.67 -1.09
N ARG A 17 -3.67 3.81 -0.22
CA ARG A 17 -3.65 2.36 -0.39
C ARG A 17 -5.04 1.78 -0.60
N ASP A 18 -6.00 2.15 0.24
CA ASP A 18 -7.37 1.62 0.19
C ASP A 18 -8.11 2.09 -1.07
N GLU A 19 -7.89 3.32 -1.50
CA GLU A 19 -8.47 3.84 -2.74
C GLU A 19 -7.87 3.15 -3.97
N ASN A 20 -6.55 2.92 -3.97
CA ASN A 20 -5.88 2.18 -5.04
C ASN A 20 -6.35 0.74 -5.09
N ALA A 21 -6.51 0.08 -3.95
CA ALA A 21 -7.02 -1.29 -3.88
C ALA A 21 -8.44 -1.42 -4.46
N ARG A 22 -9.32 -0.46 -4.18
CA ARG A 22 -10.68 -0.43 -4.76
C ARG A 22 -10.67 -0.26 -6.28
N ASP A 23 -9.87 0.68 -6.78
CA ASP A 23 -9.77 0.90 -8.23
C ASP A 23 -9.11 -0.31 -8.92
N GLU A 24 -8.12 -0.93 -8.28
CA GLU A 24 -7.47 -2.14 -8.78
C GLU A 24 -8.43 -3.35 -8.81
N MET A 25 -9.21 -3.57 -7.75
CA MET A 25 -10.27 -4.59 -7.74
C MET A 25 -11.29 -4.34 -8.86
N THR A 26 -11.66 -3.08 -9.12
CA THR A 26 -12.56 -2.72 -10.21
C THR A 26 -11.96 -3.07 -11.56
N MET A 27 -10.69 -2.77 -11.79
CA MET A 27 -9.99 -3.11 -13.02
C MET A 27 -9.88 -4.62 -13.21
N GLN A 28 -9.46 -5.36 -12.17
CA GLN A 28 -9.35 -6.82 -12.21
C GLN A 28 -10.70 -7.50 -12.44
N TYR A 29 -11.77 -6.97 -11.85
CA TYR A 29 -13.12 -7.48 -12.10
C TYR A 29 -13.51 -7.30 -13.56
N ILE A 30 -13.27 -6.13 -14.14
CA ILE A 30 -13.58 -5.83 -15.54
C ILE A 30 -12.72 -6.69 -16.49
N ASP A 31 -11.44 -6.89 -16.16
CA ASP A 31 -10.56 -7.75 -16.94
C ASP A 31 -11.08 -9.20 -16.97
N ARG A 32 -11.43 -9.77 -15.80
CA ARG A 32 -12.05 -11.11 -15.73
C ARG A 32 -13.36 -11.20 -16.50
N LEU A 33 -14.21 -10.16 -16.38
CA LEU A 33 -15.48 -10.09 -17.09
C LEU A 33 -15.28 -10.05 -18.63
N SER A 34 -14.18 -9.45 -19.07
CA SER A 34 -13.84 -9.33 -20.51
C SER A 34 -13.27 -10.62 -21.08
N ASP A 35 -12.58 -11.42 -20.24
CA ASP A 35 -11.99 -12.70 -20.64
C ASP A 35 -13.01 -13.84 -20.62
N ASP A 36 -14.13 -13.69 -19.90
CA ASP A 36 -15.15 -14.72 -19.81
C ASP A 36 -16.10 -14.68 -21.02
N ALA A 37 -16.14 -15.77 -21.78
CA ALA A 37 -16.97 -15.90 -22.98
C ALA A 37 -18.49 -15.82 -22.68
N ILE A 38 -18.92 -16.28 -21.50
CA ILE A 38 -20.33 -16.25 -21.07
C ILE A 38 -20.74 -14.79 -20.83
N SER A 39 -19.95 -14.07 -20.06
CA SER A 39 -20.16 -12.64 -19.79
C SER A 39 -20.11 -11.79 -21.06
N GLY A 40 -19.31 -12.17 -22.05
CA GLY A 40 -19.23 -11.51 -23.35
C GLY A 40 -20.55 -11.51 -24.13
N LYS A 41 -21.40 -12.53 -23.94
CA LYS A 41 -22.78 -12.55 -24.51
C LYS A 41 -23.66 -11.50 -23.83
N ASP A 42 -23.64 -11.45 -22.50
CA ASP A 42 -24.48 -10.54 -21.72
C ASP A 42 -24.07 -9.08 -21.96
N ILE A 43 -22.77 -8.80 -22.05
CA ILE A 43 -22.27 -7.45 -22.39
C ILE A 43 -22.82 -6.97 -23.71
N ARG A 44 -22.95 -7.87 -24.71
CA ARG A 44 -23.49 -7.54 -26.04
C ARG A 44 -25.02 -7.37 -26.03
N VAL A 45 -25.73 -8.28 -25.36
CA VAL A 45 -27.18 -8.27 -25.26
C VAL A 45 -27.68 -7.02 -24.53
N PHE A 46 -27.03 -6.68 -23.41
CA PHE A 46 -27.44 -5.52 -22.60
C PHE A 46 -26.73 -4.21 -22.99
N GLY A 47 -25.88 -4.20 -24.02
CA GLY A 47 -25.20 -3.00 -24.48
C GLY A 47 -24.23 -2.37 -23.46
N LEU A 48 -23.68 -3.16 -22.54
CA LEU A 48 -22.89 -2.67 -21.37
C LEU A 48 -21.50 -2.16 -21.74
N LYS A 49 -21.05 -2.30 -23.00
CA LYS A 49 -19.70 -1.92 -23.45
C LYS A 49 -19.29 -0.50 -23.03
N LYS A 50 -20.15 0.49 -23.27
CA LYS A 50 -19.84 1.90 -22.95
C LYS A 50 -19.72 2.12 -21.44
N TRP A 51 -20.56 1.46 -20.66
CA TRP A 51 -20.53 1.55 -19.20
C TRP A 51 -19.24 0.93 -18.62
N ILE A 52 -18.86 -0.26 -19.09
CA ILE A 52 -17.65 -0.97 -18.68
C ILE A 52 -16.41 -0.13 -18.99
N ILE A 53 -16.29 0.36 -20.24
CA ILE A 53 -15.15 1.21 -20.65
C ILE A 53 -15.11 2.50 -19.82
N GLY A 54 -16.27 3.10 -19.53
CA GLY A 54 -16.36 4.28 -18.69
C GLY A 54 -15.86 4.03 -17.26
N LYS A 55 -16.29 2.94 -16.62
CA LYS A 55 -15.85 2.55 -15.28
C LYS A 55 -14.35 2.25 -15.22
N TYR A 56 -13.85 1.47 -16.18
CA TYR A 56 -12.43 1.16 -16.32
C TYR A 56 -11.57 2.43 -16.52
N GLY A 57 -12.04 3.32 -17.41
CA GLY A 57 -11.37 4.59 -17.68
C GLY A 57 -11.29 5.51 -16.45
N ILE A 58 -12.33 5.54 -15.62
CA ILE A 58 -12.32 6.31 -14.36
C ILE A 58 -11.31 5.71 -13.38
N ALA A 59 -11.32 4.38 -13.18
CA ALA A 59 -10.39 3.70 -12.30
C ALA A 59 -8.93 3.93 -12.71
N ILE A 60 -8.60 3.75 -14.00
CA ILE A 60 -7.26 4.06 -14.55
C ILE A 60 -6.87 5.51 -14.32
N LYS A 61 -7.76 6.46 -14.62
CA LYS A 61 -7.47 7.89 -14.47
C LYS A 61 -7.17 8.25 -13.01
N ASN A 62 -7.94 7.71 -12.07
CA ASN A 62 -7.74 7.94 -10.65
C ASN A 62 -6.39 7.37 -10.17
N THR A 63 -6.13 6.11 -10.49
CA THR A 63 -4.87 5.43 -10.15
C THR A 63 -3.65 6.15 -10.76
N ARG A 64 -3.75 6.53 -12.04
CA ARG A 64 -2.67 7.28 -12.72
C ARG A 64 -2.41 8.63 -12.06
N ARG A 65 -3.46 9.38 -11.68
CA ARG A 65 -3.32 10.67 -10.99
C ARG A 65 -2.65 10.53 -9.62
N ARG A 66 -3.05 9.52 -8.84
CA ARG A 66 -2.46 9.24 -7.51
C ARG A 66 -1.00 8.80 -7.65
N ASN A 67 -0.71 7.90 -8.58
CA ASN A 67 0.67 7.45 -8.83
C ASN A 67 1.57 8.57 -9.37
N ALA A 68 1.07 9.44 -10.23
CA ALA A 68 1.82 10.61 -10.68
C ALA A 68 2.19 11.53 -9.50
N LYS A 69 1.26 11.77 -8.57
CA LYS A 69 1.53 12.57 -7.37
C LYS A 69 2.55 11.89 -6.44
N LYS A 70 2.40 10.56 -6.20
CA LYS A 70 3.39 9.76 -5.46
C LYS A 70 4.78 9.89 -6.08
N ASN A 71 4.88 9.70 -7.40
CA ASN A 71 6.14 9.76 -8.12
C ASN A 71 6.76 11.16 -8.09
N SER A 72 5.95 12.22 -8.15
CA SER A 72 6.43 13.60 -8.03
C SER A 72 7.03 13.87 -6.65
N ILE A 73 6.40 13.39 -5.59
CA ILE A 73 6.91 13.50 -4.21
C ILE A 73 8.23 12.72 -4.08
N ALA A 74 8.27 11.49 -4.59
CA ALA A 74 9.48 10.66 -4.58
C ALA A 74 10.63 11.31 -5.38
N PHE A 75 10.32 11.84 -6.56
CA PHE A 75 11.31 12.55 -7.40
C PHE A 75 11.87 13.79 -6.68
N ALA A 76 11.02 14.61 -6.09
CA ALA A 76 11.46 15.81 -5.36
C ALA A 76 12.36 15.43 -4.16
N GLY A 77 11.98 14.40 -3.40
CA GLY A 77 12.80 13.89 -2.30
C GLY A 77 14.15 13.37 -2.76
N LYS A 78 14.18 12.58 -3.84
CA LYS A 78 15.41 12.03 -4.40
C LYS A 78 16.32 13.11 -5.02
N SER A 79 15.73 14.10 -5.69
CA SER A 79 16.47 15.23 -6.23
C SER A 79 17.13 16.05 -5.10
N LEU A 80 16.41 16.31 -4.01
CA LEU A 80 16.97 17.02 -2.86
C LEU A 80 18.13 16.22 -2.22
N GLU A 81 17.97 14.92 -2.04
CA GLU A 81 19.03 14.04 -1.53
C GLU A 81 20.27 14.10 -2.42
N THR A 82 20.10 14.03 -3.75
CA THR A 82 21.19 14.09 -4.71
C THR A 82 21.93 15.43 -4.65
N ILE A 83 21.21 16.55 -4.59
CA ILE A 83 21.80 17.88 -4.46
C ILE A 83 22.60 18.02 -3.16
N LEU A 84 22.08 17.55 -2.04
CA LEU A 84 22.75 17.59 -0.75
C LEU A 84 24.02 16.73 -0.73
N THR A 85 23.95 15.55 -1.35
CA THR A 85 25.08 14.64 -1.46
C THR A 85 26.18 15.26 -2.35
N ALA A 86 25.82 15.80 -3.50
CA ALA A 86 26.75 16.47 -4.40
C ALA A 86 27.41 17.71 -3.73
N GLY A 87 26.62 18.48 -2.97
CA GLY A 87 27.14 19.63 -2.22
C GLY A 87 28.14 19.22 -1.16
N ARG A 88 27.86 18.16 -0.42
CA ARG A 88 28.79 17.57 0.56
C ARG A 88 30.09 17.11 -0.12
N ASP A 89 29.97 16.37 -1.22
CA ASP A 89 31.13 15.83 -1.92
C ASP A 89 32.00 16.97 -2.50
N LEU A 90 31.36 18.01 -3.03
CA LEU A 90 32.06 19.21 -3.50
C LEU A 90 32.87 19.88 -2.37
N ILE A 91 32.28 20.06 -1.21
CA ILE A 91 32.97 20.64 -0.04
C ILE A 91 34.18 19.77 0.36
N CYS A 92 34.00 18.46 0.41
CA CYS A 92 35.09 17.52 0.72
C CYS A 92 36.22 17.60 -0.30
N TYR A 93 35.91 17.65 -1.60
CA TYR A 93 36.92 17.75 -2.65
C TYR A 93 37.62 19.08 -2.62
N LEU A 94 36.94 20.20 -2.42
CA LEU A 94 37.58 21.51 -2.28
C LEU A 94 38.53 21.55 -1.07
N TYR A 95 38.14 20.93 0.03
CA TYR A 95 39.01 20.81 1.21
C TYR A 95 40.26 19.98 0.90
N LEU A 96 40.13 18.82 0.22
CA LEU A 96 41.26 17.99 -0.14
C LEU A 96 42.23 18.73 -1.10
N ILE A 97 41.71 19.48 -2.08
CA ILE A 97 42.54 20.30 -2.99
C ILE A 97 43.29 21.39 -2.21
N SER A 98 42.65 22.00 -1.22
CA SER A 98 43.31 22.95 -0.31
C SER A 98 44.46 22.32 0.46
N GLN A 99 44.29 21.10 0.98
CA GLN A 99 45.35 20.37 1.72
C GLN A 99 46.50 19.95 0.79
N LEU A 100 46.21 19.64 -0.48
CA LEU A 100 47.24 19.34 -1.45
C LEU A 100 48.20 20.54 -1.66
N LYS A 101 47.63 21.77 -1.70
CA LYS A 101 48.45 23.01 -1.75
C LYS A 101 49.29 23.24 -0.52
N ASN A 102 48.84 22.74 0.63
CA ASN A 102 49.54 22.83 1.91
C ASN A 102 50.60 21.73 2.15
N GLY A 103 50.95 20.95 1.12
CA GLY A 103 52.02 19.94 1.20
C GLY A 103 51.60 18.51 1.47
N MET A 104 50.28 18.19 1.31
CA MET A 104 49.84 16.82 1.41
C MET A 104 50.41 15.97 0.27
N SER A 105 50.84 14.73 0.58
CA SER A 105 51.31 13.77 -0.43
C SER A 105 50.20 13.36 -1.38
N LEU A 106 50.49 13.18 -2.67
CA LEU A 106 49.55 12.70 -3.68
C LEU A 106 48.95 11.34 -3.31
N THR A 107 49.70 10.47 -2.67
CA THR A 107 49.24 9.17 -2.17
C THR A 107 48.10 9.34 -1.15
N MET A 108 48.26 10.25 -0.19
CA MET A 108 47.25 10.56 0.80
C MET A 108 46.02 11.19 0.19
N PHE A 109 46.17 12.04 -0.84
CA PHE A 109 45.08 12.63 -1.57
C PHE A 109 44.19 11.55 -2.24
N VAL A 110 44.80 10.61 -2.97
CA VAL A 110 44.10 9.49 -3.62
C VAL A 110 43.38 8.59 -2.56
N PHE A 111 44.07 8.33 -1.45
CA PHE A 111 43.50 7.54 -0.36
C PHE A 111 42.24 8.19 0.24
N TYR A 112 42.27 9.47 0.53
CA TYR A 112 41.09 10.19 1.05
C TYR A 112 39.95 10.31 0.03
N LEU A 113 40.27 10.47 -1.27
CA LEU A 113 39.24 10.39 -2.33
C LEU A 113 38.50 9.07 -2.31
N GLY A 114 39.24 7.96 -2.18
CA GLY A 114 38.63 6.63 -2.07
C GLY A 114 37.74 6.47 -0.83
N ILE A 115 38.17 7.00 0.32
CA ILE A 115 37.40 6.96 1.56
C ILE A 115 36.09 7.75 1.42
N ILE A 116 36.13 8.96 0.87
CA ILE A 116 34.93 9.80 0.69
C ILE A 116 33.91 9.09 -0.19
N GLY A 117 34.32 8.54 -1.33
CA GLY A 117 33.44 7.78 -2.24
C GLY A 117 32.89 6.50 -1.61
N GLY A 118 33.74 5.72 -0.94
CA GLY A 118 33.36 4.47 -0.27
C GLY A 118 32.39 4.69 0.90
N PHE A 119 32.65 5.71 1.72
CA PHE A 119 31.76 6.04 2.84
C PHE A 119 30.37 6.48 2.37
N SER A 120 30.32 7.26 1.29
CA SER A 120 29.06 7.69 0.69
C SER A 120 28.21 6.51 0.21
N ALA A 121 28.83 5.55 -0.48
CA ALA A 121 28.17 4.34 -0.96
C ALA A 121 27.69 3.45 0.20
N TRP A 122 28.53 3.26 1.23
CA TRP A 122 28.17 2.50 2.42
C TRP A 122 26.96 3.12 3.16
N PHE A 123 26.97 4.42 3.37
CA PHE A 123 25.88 5.12 4.03
C PHE A 123 24.55 5.04 3.25
N ALA A 124 24.61 5.14 1.92
CA ALA A 124 23.43 4.95 1.06
C ALA A 124 22.86 3.53 1.21
N GLN A 125 23.72 2.51 1.26
CA GLN A 125 23.32 1.12 1.40
C GLN A 125 22.67 0.83 2.77
N VAL A 126 23.20 1.41 3.85
CA VAL A 126 22.61 1.32 5.19
C VAL A 126 21.21 1.96 5.19
N SER A 127 21.07 3.16 4.61
CA SER A 127 19.78 3.87 4.52
C SER A 127 18.74 3.07 3.74
N ASP A 128 19.13 2.44 2.63
CA ASP A 128 18.25 1.58 1.82
C ASP A 128 17.81 0.33 2.61
N SER A 129 18.72 -0.24 3.40
CA SER A 129 18.41 -1.40 4.26
C SER A 129 17.36 -1.04 5.34
N PHE A 130 17.47 0.14 5.96
CA PHE A 130 16.46 0.63 6.89
C PHE A 130 15.10 0.85 6.23
N ALA A 131 15.07 1.41 5.01
CA ALA A 131 13.83 1.58 4.26
C ALA A 131 13.15 0.23 3.97
N LYS A 132 13.92 -0.80 3.57
CA LYS A 132 13.42 -2.16 3.36
C LYS A 132 12.89 -2.80 4.65
N MET A 133 13.57 -2.62 5.78
CA MET A 133 13.07 -3.10 7.08
C MET A 133 11.72 -2.48 7.44
N LYS A 134 11.55 -1.16 7.23
CA LYS A 134 10.29 -0.48 7.46
C LYS A 134 9.17 -1.01 6.56
N TYR A 135 9.46 -1.24 5.29
CA TYR A 135 8.53 -1.85 4.35
C TYR A 135 8.07 -3.24 4.81
N CYS A 136 9.00 -4.11 5.19
CA CYS A 136 8.68 -5.44 5.74
C CYS A 136 7.83 -5.35 7.03
N SER A 137 8.11 -4.39 7.91
CA SER A 137 7.35 -4.19 9.15
C SER A 137 5.87 -3.90 8.89
N VAL A 138 5.55 -3.12 7.85
CA VAL A 138 4.15 -2.83 7.47
C VAL A 138 3.43 -4.12 7.05
N HIS A 139 4.05 -4.94 6.20
CA HIS A 139 3.46 -6.22 5.77
C HIS A 139 3.27 -7.21 6.93
N ILE A 140 4.22 -7.27 7.87
CA ILE A 140 4.09 -8.10 9.07
C ILE A 140 2.91 -7.61 9.93
N THR A 141 2.72 -6.31 10.04
CA THR A 141 1.59 -5.74 10.78
C THR A 141 0.26 -6.08 10.12
N ASP A 142 0.16 -5.97 8.80
CA ASP A 142 -1.03 -6.36 8.05
C ASP A 142 -1.36 -7.85 8.24
N PHE A 143 -0.34 -8.73 8.22
CA PHE A 143 -0.50 -10.16 8.47
C PHE A 143 -0.96 -10.45 9.91
N ARG A 144 -0.39 -9.77 10.91
CA ARG A 144 -0.85 -9.88 12.31
C ARG A 144 -2.30 -9.44 12.47
N ASN A 145 -2.67 -8.33 11.85
CA ASN A 145 -4.06 -7.85 11.87
C ASN A 145 -5.00 -8.86 11.24
N PHE A 146 -4.59 -9.51 10.15
CA PHE A 146 -5.38 -10.58 9.52
C PHE A 146 -5.55 -11.79 10.45
N LEU A 147 -4.50 -12.23 11.12
CA LEU A 147 -4.58 -13.34 12.09
C LEU A 147 -5.51 -13.00 13.27
N ASN A 148 -5.43 -11.77 13.78
CA ASN A 148 -6.26 -11.33 14.90
C ASN A 148 -7.74 -11.18 14.53
N LEU A 149 -8.10 -10.99 13.24
CA LEU A 149 -9.49 -10.98 12.79
C LEU A 149 -10.22 -12.31 13.06
N GLY A 150 -9.50 -13.42 13.17
CA GLY A 150 -10.06 -14.74 13.48
C GLY A 150 -10.33 -14.98 14.96
N GLU A 151 -9.67 -14.23 15.86
CA GLU A 151 -9.83 -14.41 17.32
C GLU A 151 -11.00 -13.59 17.87
N ASP A 152 -11.34 -12.45 17.27
CA ASP A 152 -12.50 -11.64 17.65
C ASP A 152 -13.85 -12.25 17.24
N ALA A 153 -13.87 -13.11 16.24
CA ALA A 153 -14.99 -13.97 15.92
C ALA A 153 -14.98 -15.19 16.85
N GLY A 154 -15.05 -14.96 18.15
CA GLY A 154 -15.13 -16.02 19.15
C GLY A 154 -16.24 -17.00 18.77
N GLU A 155 -15.89 -18.05 18.03
CA GLU A 155 -16.72 -19.22 17.87
C GLU A 155 -16.98 -19.79 19.27
N LYS A 156 -18.04 -19.34 19.90
CA LYS A 156 -18.65 -20.12 20.96
C LYS A 156 -19.03 -21.45 20.35
N LYS A 157 -18.13 -22.42 20.42
CA LYS A 157 -18.43 -23.82 20.01
C LYS A 157 -19.60 -24.29 20.84
N ILE A 158 -20.77 -24.21 20.26
CA ILE A 158 -21.98 -24.78 20.85
C ILE A 158 -21.78 -26.30 20.81
N PRO A 159 -21.78 -27.00 21.97
CA PRO A 159 -21.56 -28.44 21.97
C PRO A 159 -22.72 -29.11 21.21
N LYS A 160 -22.37 -29.80 20.12
CA LYS A 160 -23.30 -30.45 19.17
C LYS A 160 -24.30 -31.43 19.78
N ASN A 161 -24.12 -31.87 21.02
CA ASN A 161 -24.87 -32.98 21.62
C ASN A 161 -25.91 -32.59 22.68
N GLN A 162 -26.24 -31.29 22.86
CA GLN A 162 -27.14 -30.85 23.94
C GLN A 162 -28.56 -30.51 23.49
N PHE A 163 -28.84 -30.47 22.18
CA PHE A 163 -30.16 -30.03 21.72
C PHE A 163 -30.91 -31.15 21.01
N LYS A 164 -32.02 -31.62 21.56
CA LYS A 164 -32.98 -32.54 20.92
C LYS A 164 -33.88 -31.81 19.92
N THR A 165 -34.17 -30.56 20.16
CA THR A 165 -34.94 -29.67 19.29
C THR A 165 -34.30 -28.30 19.32
N VAL A 166 -34.13 -27.68 18.14
CA VAL A 166 -33.55 -26.33 17.97
C VAL A 166 -34.66 -25.42 17.47
N GLU A 167 -34.95 -24.37 18.22
CA GLU A 167 -35.79 -23.27 17.75
C GLU A 167 -34.94 -22.01 17.61
N VAL A 168 -35.03 -21.35 16.44
CA VAL A 168 -34.36 -20.07 16.18
C VAL A 168 -35.42 -18.98 16.20
N VAL A 169 -35.34 -18.08 17.16
CA VAL A 169 -36.28 -16.96 17.30
C VAL A 169 -35.56 -15.69 16.91
N PHE A 170 -36.09 -14.97 15.93
CA PHE A 170 -35.73 -13.60 15.62
C PHE A 170 -36.70 -12.68 16.32
N ASP A 171 -36.19 -11.79 17.17
CA ASP A 171 -37.01 -10.89 17.97
C ASP A 171 -36.52 -9.44 17.71
N HIS A 172 -37.37 -8.66 17.04
CA HIS A 172 -37.10 -7.27 16.69
C HIS A 172 -35.72 -7.04 16.03
N VAL A 173 -35.32 -7.94 15.12
CA VAL A 173 -33.98 -7.91 14.48
C VAL A 173 -33.91 -6.84 13.42
N THR A 174 -32.99 -5.90 13.64
CA THR A 174 -32.61 -4.89 12.63
C THR A 174 -31.17 -5.13 12.21
N PHE A 175 -30.92 -5.28 10.90
CA PHE A 175 -29.58 -5.52 10.36
C PHE A 175 -29.24 -4.54 9.27
N CYS A 176 -28.03 -3.97 9.36
CA CYS A 176 -27.45 -3.06 8.39
C CYS A 176 -26.04 -3.52 8.00
N TYR A 177 -25.75 -3.62 6.71
CA TYR A 177 -24.37 -3.85 6.27
C TYR A 177 -23.47 -2.67 6.60
N LYS A 178 -22.20 -2.94 6.95
CA LYS A 178 -21.24 -1.90 7.28
C LYS A 178 -21.07 -0.94 6.08
N GLY A 179 -21.45 0.33 6.27
CA GLY A 179 -21.39 1.37 5.24
C GLY A 179 -22.67 1.55 4.41
N ALA A 180 -23.75 0.83 4.70
CA ALA A 180 -25.05 1.09 4.10
C ALA A 180 -25.79 2.18 4.88
N GLU A 181 -26.48 3.09 4.18
CA GLU A 181 -27.28 4.17 4.77
C GLU A 181 -28.61 3.71 5.35
N LYS A 182 -29.10 2.54 4.94
CA LYS A 182 -30.39 2.01 5.37
C LYS A 182 -30.27 0.56 5.82
N PRO A 183 -31.01 0.13 6.85
CA PRO A 183 -31.05 -1.25 7.26
C PRO A 183 -31.70 -2.12 6.15
N VAL A 184 -31.12 -3.30 5.93
CA VAL A 184 -31.65 -4.31 4.99
C VAL A 184 -32.75 -5.13 5.64
N LEU A 185 -32.63 -5.39 6.96
CA LEU A 185 -33.69 -5.94 7.78
C LEU A 185 -34.08 -4.87 8.79
N ASN A 186 -35.36 -4.61 8.96
CA ASN A 186 -35.85 -3.60 9.87
C ASN A 186 -37.00 -4.20 10.71
N ASP A 187 -36.73 -4.34 12.00
CA ASP A 187 -37.73 -4.78 12.99
C ASP A 187 -38.45 -6.10 12.64
N ILE A 188 -37.69 -7.13 12.27
CA ILE A 188 -38.21 -8.42 11.83
C ILE A 188 -38.29 -9.38 13.02
N SER A 189 -39.48 -9.94 13.26
CA SER A 189 -39.73 -10.94 14.29
C SER A 189 -40.36 -12.18 13.69
N PHE A 190 -39.73 -13.34 13.83
CA PHE A 190 -40.28 -14.64 13.46
C PHE A 190 -39.56 -15.79 14.19
N SER A 191 -40.16 -16.96 14.22
CA SER A 191 -39.54 -18.17 14.78
C SER A 191 -39.47 -19.29 13.75
N LEU A 192 -38.36 -20.03 13.76
CA LEU A 192 -38.12 -21.22 12.96
C LEU A 192 -38.00 -22.41 13.89
N LYS A 193 -38.87 -23.42 13.73
CA LYS A 193 -38.81 -24.69 14.47
C LYS A 193 -38.09 -25.73 13.63
N SER A 194 -37.33 -26.59 14.32
CA SER A 194 -36.76 -27.79 13.74
C SER A 194 -37.87 -28.69 13.23
N GLY A 195 -37.81 -29.08 11.94
CA GLY A 195 -38.74 -30.04 11.33
C GLY A 195 -38.41 -31.47 11.73
#